data_d8304637aad8d632cd0b2e6fa709e6ef
#
_entry.id   d8304637aad8d632cd0b2e6fa709e6ef
#
_cell.length_a   1.000
_cell.length_b   1.000
_cell.length_c   1.000
_cell.angle_alpha   90.00
_cell.angle_beta   90.00
_cell.angle_gamma   90.00
#
_symmetry.space_group_name_H-M   'P 1'
#
loop_
_entity.id
_entity.type
_entity.pdbx_description
1 polymer ?
#
loop_
_entity_poly.entity_id
_entity_poly.type
_entity_poly.pdbx_seq_one_letter_code
_entity_poly.pdbx_strand_id
1 'polypeptide(L)'
;MSLDKKIVDEKAFCCMYATARDYALIGQLILNNGKWNGQQLVPKWYMDKMVETPIMKTKEKVPNMRYGWHIWIYKNQGNPVYYCRGLMGQYMIVIPHKNRVVVRLGTKRDVHYSIPENKLNDAVYRSANDEKYGHTNDLYRYLNMSDRIVAQTHKK
;
A
#
# COMPACT_ATOMS: atom_id res chain seq x y z
N MET A 1 -11.99 -0.07 15.90
CA MET A 1 -10.67 0.47 16.32
C MET A 1 -10.33 -0.03 17.71
N SER A 2 -9.04 -0.22 18.01
CA SER A 2 -8.61 -0.63 19.36
C SER A 2 -8.33 0.61 20.20
N LEU A 3 -8.84 0.65 21.43
CA LEU A 3 -8.58 1.72 22.39
C LEU A 3 -7.36 1.38 23.24
N ASP A 4 -6.60 2.38 23.63
CA ASP A 4 -5.58 2.20 24.66
C ASP A 4 -6.25 2.02 26.03
N LYS A 5 -5.79 1.04 26.82
CA LYS A 5 -6.40 0.74 28.13
C LYS A 5 -6.23 1.86 29.16
N LYS A 6 -5.30 2.77 28.95
CA LYS A 6 -5.00 3.86 29.90
C LYS A 6 -5.54 5.22 29.45
N ILE A 7 -5.72 5.40 28.16
CA ILE A 7 -6.23 6.63 27.56
C ILE A 7 -7.31 6.17 26.59
N VAL A 8 -8.53 6.68 26.70
CA VAL A 8 -9.67 6.27 25.86
C VAL A 8 -9.56 6.85 24.45
N ASP A 9 -8.33 6.91 23.93
CA ASP A 9 -8.02 7.43 22.61
C ASP A 9 -7.86 6.30 21.58
N GLU A 10 -8.37 6.49 20.39
CA GLU A 10 -8.22 5.55 19.29
C GLU A 10 -6.80 5.57 18.74
N LYS A 11 -6.24 4.39 18.52
CA LYS A 11 -4.91 4.25 17.91
C LYS A 11 -5.00 4.49 16.41
N ALA A 12 -4.58 5.65 15.96
CA ALA A 12 -4.58 6.00 14.55
C ALA A 12 -3.52 5.24 13.71
N PHE A 13 -2.50 4.69 14.36
CA PHE A 13 -1.36 4.05 13.69
C PHE A 13 -1.47 2.54 13.53
N CYS A 14 -2.39 1.86 14.25
CA CYS A 14 -2.55 0.40 14.17
C CYS A 14 -3.89 -0.08 14.68
N CYS A 15 -4.07 -1.40 14.58
CA CYS A 15 -5.02 -2.16 15.39
C CYS A 15 -6.48 -1.90 15.07
N MET A 16 -6.79 -1.58 13.82
CA MET A 16 -8.16 -1.50 13.34
C MET A 16 -8.71 -2.92 13.10
N TYR A 17 -9.82 -3.24 13.74
CA TYR A 17 -10.56 -4.48 13.49
C TYR A 17 -11.72 -4.17 12.55
N ALA A 18 -11.69 -4.75 11.36
CA ALA A 18 -12.68 -4.50 10.32
C ALA A 18 -12.78 -5.70 9.38
N THR A 19 -13.87 -5.78 8.62
CA THR A 19 -14.01 -6.80 7.58
C THR A 19 -13.17 -6.45 6.33
N ALA A 20 -12.97 -7.43 5.45
CA ALA A 20 -12.30 -7.17 4.17
C ALA A 20 -13.05 -6.10 3.33
N ARG A 21 -14.38 -6.06 3.46
CA ARG A 21 -15.21 -5.07 2.77
C ARG A 21 -14.96 -3.66 3.31
N ASP A 22 -14.85 -3.49 4.61
CA ASP A 22 -14.57 -2.20 5.24
C ASP A 22 -13.20 -1.67 4.81
N TYR A 23 -12.18 -2.53 4.79
CA TYR A 23 -10.87 -2.17 4.24
C TYR A 23 -10.94 -1.79 2.76
N ALA A 24 -11.80 -2.46 1.98
CA ALA A 24 -11.99 -2.12 0.57
C ALA A 24 -12.62 -0.73 0.40
N LEU A 25 -13.53 -0.32 1.28
CA LEU A 25 -14.11 1.03 1.27
C LEU A 25 -13.05 2.11 1.54
N ILE A 26 -12.14 1.86 2.49
CA ILE A 26 -10.99 2.74 2.75
C ILE A 26 -10.09 2.80 1.51
N GLY A 27 -9.79 1.66 0.91
CA GLY A 27 -9.01 1.59 -0.33
C GLY A 27 -9.69 2.36 -1.48
N GLN A 28 -11.01 2.29 -1.58
CA GLN A 28 -11.78 3.04 -2.57
C GLN A 28 -11.74 4.56 -2.31
N LEU A 29 -11.77 4.98 -1.05
CA LEU A 29 -11.61 6.38 -0.69
C LEU A 29 -10.22 6.91 -1.14
N ILE A 30 -9.17 6.12 -0.94
CA ILE A 30 -7.82 6.46 -1.42
C ILE A 30 -7.80 6.51 -2.96
N LEU A 31 -8.38 5.51 -3.61
CA LEU A 31 -8.46 5.43 -5.08
C LEU A 31 -9.15 6.65 -5.68
N ASN A 32 -10.16 7.17 -4.99
CA ASN A 32 -10.95 8.34 -5.40
C ASN A 32 -10.39 9.67 -4.87
N ASN A 33 -9.11 9.71 -4.46
CA ASN A 33 -8.46 10.92 -3.93
C ASN A 33 -9.24 11.59 -2.80
N GLY A 34 -9.73 10.80 -1.86
CA GLY A 34 -10.44 11.28 -0.69
C GLY A 34 -11.91 11.62 -0.91
N LYS A 35 -12.47 11.32 -2.10
CA LYS A 35 -13.88 11.55 -2.40
C LYS A 35 -14.72 10.32 -2.12
N TRP A 36 -15.92 10.56 -1.56
CA TRP A 36 -16.94 9.54 -1.33
C TRP A 36 -18.31 10.10 -1.70
N ASN A 37 -19.06 9.40 -2.54
CA ASN A 37 -20.37 9.84 -3.04
C ASN A 37 -20.39 11.31 -3.52
N GLY A 38 -19.34 11.73 -4.23
CA GLY A 38 -19.20 13.09 -4.74
C GLY A 38 -18.67 14.13 -3.74
N GLN A 39 -18.65 13.81 -2.45
CA GLN A 39 -18.14 14.70 -1.41
C GLN A 39 -16.66 14.46 -1.13
N GLN A 40 -15.91 15.52 -0.87
CA GLN A 40 -14.51 15.44 -0.44
C GLN A 40 -14.48 15.19 1.07
N LEU A 41 -14.29 13.94 1.50
CA LEU A 41 -14.19 13.55 2.91
C LEU A 41 -12.79 13.80 3.48
N VAL A 42 -11.75 13.50 2.70
CA VAL A 42 -10.36 13.76 3.07
C VAL A 42 -9.82 14.85 2.14
N PRO A 43 -9.25 15.92 2.66
CA PRO A 43 -8.75 17.02 1.81
C PRO A 43 -7.78 16.52 0.73
N LYS A 44 -7.95 17.03 -0.49
CA LYS A 44 -7.10 16.60 -1.61
C LYS A 44 -5.61 16.79 -1.35
N TRP A 45 -5.22 17.89 -0.74
CA TRP A 45 -3.81 18.15 -0.41
C TRP A 45 -3.22 17.08 0.51
N TYR A 46 -4.05 16.53 1.44
CA TYR A 46 -3.60 15.44 2.31
C TYR A 46 -3.40 14.15 1.52
N MET A 47 -4.33 13.85 0.61
CA MET A 47 -4.22 12.68 -0.27
C MET A 47 -2.98 12.75 -1.15
N ASP A 48 -2.70 13.92 -1.72
CA ASP A 48 -1.49 14.15 -2.53
C ASP A 48 -0.23 13.94 -1.67
N LYS A 49 -0.17 14.50 -0.47
CA LYS A 49 0.95 14.34 0.46
C LYS A 49 1.10 12.91 0.97
N MET A 50 0.03 12.20 1.17
CA MET A 50 0.04 10.81 1.65
C MET A 50 0.81 9.90 0.69
N VAL A 51 0.68 10.11 -0.60
CA VAL A 51 1.31 9.30 -1.66
C VAL A 51 2.61 9.88 -2.20
N GLU A 52 3.01 11.06 -1.74
CA GLU A 52 4.31 11.65 -2.04
C GLU A 52 5.40 10.99 -1.19
N THR A 53 6.52 10.65 -1.80
CA THR A 53 7.66 10.18 -1.01
C THR A 53 8.27 11.34 -0.24
N PRO A 54 8.32 11.27 1.09
CA PRO A 54 8.86 12.37 1.88
C PRO A 54 10.35 12.57 1.62
N ILE A 55 10.84 13.77 1.90
CA ILE A 55 12.28 14.14 1.81
C ILE A 55 13.12 13.40 2.87
N MET A 56 12.54 12.44 3.55
CA MET A 56 13.25 11.63 4.54
C MET A 56 14.25 10.71 3.85
N LYS A 57 15.42 10.64 4.43
CA LYS A 57 16.48 9.73 3.98
C LYS A 57 16.51 8.48 4.85
N THR A 58 16.95 7.39 4.29
CA THR A 58 17.28 6.18 5.04
C THR A 58 18.51 6.41 5.93
N LYS A 59 18.87 5.45 6.76
CA LYS A 59 20.10 5.49 7.56
C LYS A 59 21.36 5.67 6.68
N GLU A 60 21.31 5.14 5.48
CA GLU A 60 22.37 5.25 4.46
C GLU A 60 22.33 6.59 3.70
N LYS A 61 21.54 7.56 4.15
CA LYS A 61 21.39 8.91 3.59
C LYS A 61 20.83 8.94 2.15
N VAL A 62 20.22 7.86 1.67
CA VAL A 62 19.53 7.81 0.38
C VAL A 62 18.05 8.16 0.51
N PRO A 63 17.39 8.69 -0.54
CA PRO A 63 15.96 9.03 -0.49
C PRO A 63 15.09 7.82 -0.16
N ASN A 64 14.12 8.01 0.72
CA ASN A 64 13.08 7.01 0.94
C ASN A 64 12.13 7.01 -0.28
N MET A 65 12.07 5.90 -0.98
CA MET A 65 11.28 5.77 -2.20
C MET A 65 10.04 4.89 -2.02
N ARG A 66 9.82 4.35 -0.82
CA ARG A 66 8.86 3.26 -0.61
C ARG A 66 7.73 3.57 0.35
N TYR A 67 7.83 4.64 1.12
CA TYR A 67 6.87 4.91 2.17
C TYR A 67 6.53 6.40 2.21
N GLY A 68 5.27 6.71 2.09
CA GLY A 68 4.70 8.04 2.24
C GLY A 68 4.17 8.27 3.65
N TRP A 69 3.10 9.03 3.79
CA TRP A 69 2.42 9.24 5.06
C TRP A 69 1.52 8.04 5.38
N HIS A 70 2.03 7.13 6.19
CA HIS A 70 1.36 5.88 6.61
C HIS A 70 0.93 4.94 5.47
N ILE A 71 1.51 5.08 4.29
CA ILE A 71 1.24 4.20 3.14
C ILE A 71 2.52 3.75 2.46
N TRP A 72 2.57 2.50 2.06
CA TRP A 72 3.63 1.96 1.23
C TRP A 72 3.40 2.34 -0.24
N ILE A 73 4.49 2.63 -0.94
CA ILE A 73 4.47 3.05 -2.34
C ILE A 73 5.35 2.10 -3.14
N TYR A 74 4.74 1.39 -4.09
CA TYR A 74 5.45 0.63 -5.10
C TYR A 74 5.42 1.40 -6.42
N LYS A 75 6.58 1.92 -6.82
CA LYS A 75 6.72 2.67 -8.08
C LYS A 75 6.89 1.71 -9.24
N ASN A 76 5.78 1.24 -9.77
CA ASN A 76 5.74 0.31 -10.88
C ASN A 76 5.81 1.07 -12.23
N GLN A 77 7.02 1.32 -12.77
CA GLN A 77 7.22 1.90 -14.11
C GLN A 77 6.32 3.13 -14.43
N GLY A 78 6.22 4.07 -13.49
CA GLY A 78 5.36 5.23 -13.66
C GLY A 78 3.88 5.00 -13.29
N ASN A 79 3.49 3.76 -12.99
CA ASN A 79 2.16 3.38 -12.53
C ASN A 79 2.19 3.00 -11.04
N PRO A 80 2.18 3.97 -10.13
CA PRO A 80 2.34 3.68 -8.71
C PRO A 80 1.19 2.84 -8.17
N VAL A 81 1.53 1.97 -7.23
CA VAL A 81 0.61 1.18 -6.43
C VAL A 81 0.80 1.59 -4.98
N TYR A 82 -0.27 1.88 -4.29
CA TYR A 82 -0.28 2.25 -2.87
C TYR A 82 -0.81 1.09 -2.05
N TYR A 83 -0.22 0.84 -0.88
CA TYR A 83 -0.73 -0.26 -0.07
C TYR A 83 -0.45 -0.09 1.42
N CYS A 84 -1.37 -0.60 2.22
CA CYS A 84 -1.16 -0.84 3.64
C CYS A 84 -0.82 -2.31 3.84
N ARG A 85 0.06 -2.60 4.80
CA ARG A 85 0.51 -3.94 5.13
C ARG A 85 0.51 -4.15 6.64
N GLY A 86 -0.21 -5.17 7.06
CA GLY A 86 -0.23 -5.59 8.46
C GLY A 86 0.76 -6.73 8.75
N LEU A 87 1.07 -6.90 10.03
CA LEU A 87 2.09 -7.83 10.51
C LEU A 87 1.84 -9.29 10.08
N MET A 88 0.58 -9.71 10.05
CA MET A 88 0.18 -11.08 9.72
C MET A 88 -0.21 -11.26 8.25
N GLY A 89 0.25 -10.39 7.38
CA GLY A 89 -0.02 -10.47 5.95
C GLY A 89 -1.38 -9.93 5.55
N GLN A 90 -1.95 -9.01 6.31
CA GLN A 90 -3.06 -8.22 5.85
C GLN A 90 -2.57 -7.23 4.80
N TYR A 91 -3.33 -7.06 3.74
CA TYR A 91 -3.06 -6.09 2.69
C TYR A 91 -4.33 -5.37 2.29
N MET A 92 -4.19 -4.07 2.08
CA MET A 92 -5.09 -3.26 1.30
C MET A 92 -4.25 -2.60 0.20
N ILE A 93 -4.50 -2.96 -1.05
CA ILE A 93 -3.69 -2.55 -2.19
C ILE A 93 -4.57 -1.71 -3.12
N VAL A 94 -4.14 -0.50 -3.41
CA VAL A 94 -4.80 0.44 -4.31
C VAL A 94 -3.99 0.55 -5.60
N ILE A 95 -4.61 0.26 -6.73
CA ILE A 95 -4.00 0.23 -8.07
C ILE A 95 -4.70 1.28 -8.94
N PRO A 96 -4.29 2.56 -8.89
CA PRO A 96 -5.02 3.66 -9.54
C PRO A 96 -5.19 3.47 -11.04
N HIS A 97 -4.13 3.11 -11.76
CA HIS A 97 -4.16 2.94 -13.21
C HIS A 97 -5.05 1.79 -13.71
N LYS A 98 -5.51 0.92 -12.79
CA LYS A 98 -6.45 -0.17 -13.08
C LYS A 98 -7.82 0.04 -12.44
N ASN A 99 -8.02 1.19 -11.78
CA ASN A 99 -9.23 1.49 -11.01
C ASN A 99 -9.62 0.32 -10.09
N ARG A 100 -8.66 -0.17 -9.28
CA ARG A 100 -8.83 -1.41 -8.52
C ARG A 100 -8.32 -1.30 -7.10
N VAL A 101 -9.06 -1.96 -6.20
CA VAL A 101 -8.64 -2.21 -4.83
C VAL A 101 -8.59 -3.72 -4.60
N VAL A 102 -7.54 -4.18 -3.95
CA VAL A 102 -7.38 -5.58 -3.53
C VAL A 102 -7.21 -5.62 -2.02
N VAL A 103 -8.00 -6.43 -1.36
CA VAL A 103 -7.88 -6.66 0.08
C VAL A 103 -7.61 -8.12 0.35
N ARG A 104 -6.64 -8.36 1.22
CA ARG A 104 -6.36 -9.69 1.77
C ARG A 104 -6.30 -9.61 3.28
N LEU A 105 -7.10 -10.41 3.94
CA LEU A 105 -6.95 -10.71 5.37
C LEU A 105 -6.25 -12.06 5.52
N GLY A 106 -5.36 -12.17 6.48
CA GLY A 106 -4.59 -13.39 6.67
C GLY A 106 -3.86 -13.45 7.98
N THR A 107 -3.32 -14.62 8.26
CA THR A 107 -2.61 -14.96 9.50
C THR A 107 -1.11 -15.21 9.29
N LYS A 108 -0.64 -15.17 8.06
CA LYS A 108 0.77 -15.38 7.68
C LYS A 108 1.16 -14.43 6.56
N ARG A 109 2.42 -14.04 6.52
CA ARG A 109 3.04 -13.26 5.43
C ARG A 109 4.28 -13.97 4.92
N ASP A 110 4.66 -13.69 3.68
CA ASP A 110 6.00 -14.00 3.18
C ASP A 110 7.01 -13.08 3.88
N VAL A 111 8.11 -13.62 4.34
CA VAL A 111 9.22 -12.87 4.96
C VAL A 111 10.25 -12.42 3.93
N HIS A 112 10.18 -12.96 2.73
CA HIS A 112 11.11 -12.63 1.66
C HIS A 112 10.68 -11.37 0.91
N TYR A 113 11.68 -10.66 0.46
CA TYR A 113 11.55 -9.44 -0.34
C TYR A 113 12.23 -9.66 -1.68
N SER A 114 11.67 -9.08 -2.72
CA SER A 114 12.31 -9.03 -4.03
C SER A 114 12.35 -7.62 -4.58
N ILE A 115 13.35 -7.35 -5.37
CA ILE A 115 13.46 -6.10 -6.11
C ILE A 115 12.66 -6.28 -7.40
N PRO A 116 11.79 -5.34 -7.77
CA PRO A 116 11.12 -5.38 -9.06
C PRO A 116 12.13 -5.46 -10.21
N GLU A 117 11.85 -6.26 -11.21
CA GLU A 117 12.76 -6.50 -12.33
C GLU A 117 13.21 -5.20 -13.01
N ASN A 118 12.29 -4.27 -13.21
CA ASN A 118 12.57 -2.94 -13.76
C ASN A 118 13.41 -2.04 -12.83
N LYS A 119 13.74 -2.49 -11.62
CA LYS A 119 14.53 -1.77 -10.62
C LYS A 119 15.85 -2.45 -10.28
N LEU A 120 16.17 -3.56 -10.90
CA LEU A 120 17.39 -4.32 -10.61
C LEU A 120 18.66 -3.49 -10.81
N ASN A 121 18.66 -2.58 -11.78
CA ASN A 121 19.79 -1.71 -12.12
C ASN A 121 19.72 -0.33 -11.47
N ASP A 122 18.68 -0.03 -10.71
CA ASP A 122 18.51 1.25 -10.01
C ASP A 122 19.34 1.24 -8.71
N ALA A 123 20.51 1.89 -8.74
CA ALA A 123 21.42 1.92 -7.60
C ALA A 123 20.80 2.62 -6.38
N VAL A 124 20.03 3.68 -6.58
CA VAL A 124 19.33 4.39 -5.50
C VAL A 124 18.28 3.50 -4.85
N TYR A 125 17.51 2.80 -5.66
CA TYR A 125 16.51 1.88 -5.18
C TYR A 125 17.14 0.73 -4.40
N ARG A 126 18.24 0.17 -4.88
CA ARG A 126 18.99 -0.92 -4.23
C ARG A 126 19.66 -0.46 -2.96
N SER A 127 20.31 0.69 -2.92
CA SER A 127 20.99 1.20 -1.74
C SER A 127 20.04 1.61 -0.62
N ALA A 128 18.80 1.97 -0.95
CA ALA A 128 17.78 2.31 0.04
C ALA A 128 17.30 1.12 0.88
N ASN A 129 17.84 -0.06 0.60
CA ASN A 129 17.22 -1.25 1.07
C ASN A 129 18.15 -2.33 1.34
N ASP A 130 18.03 -3.29 1.63
CA ASP A 130 18.61 -4.54 1.82
C ASP A 130 17.47 -5.52 1.74
N GLU A 131 17.16 -6.24 2.56
CA GLU A 131 15.92 -6.97 2.71
C GLU A 131 14.68 -6.20 2.43
N LYS A 132 14.90 -5.15 2.30
CA LYS A 132 14.72 -3.90 2.30
C LYS A 132 14.57 -3.28 0.96
N TYR A 133 15.24 -3.72 -0.03
CA TYR A 133 15.34 -3.13 -1.32
C TYR A 133 14.14 -3.34 -2.18
N GLY A 134 13.38 -4.38 -1.89
CA GLY A 134 12.18 -4.71 -2.60
C GLY A 134 10.92 -4.44 -1.79
N HIS A 135 9.89 -5.03 -2.28
CA HIS A 135 8.62 -5.22 -1.62
C HIS A 135 8.44 -6.70 -1.32
N THR A 136 7.53 -7.04 -0.41
CA THR A 136 7.29 -8.44 -0.10
C THR A 136 6.81 -9.22 -1.32
N ASN A 137 7.21 -10.46 -1.46
CA ASN A 137 6.77 -11.34 -2.55
C ASN A 137 5.25 -11.49 -2.59
N ASP A 138 4.59 -11.41 -1.46
CA ASP A 138 3.13 -11.41 -1.37
C ASP A 138 2.48 -10.27 -2.16
N LEU A 139 3.08 -9.06 -2.15
CA LEU A 139 2.56 -7.93 -2.93
C LEU A 139 2.49 -8.30 -4.42
N TYR A 140 3.57 -8.83 -4.97
CA TYR A 140 3.64 -9.21 -6.39
C TYR A 140 2.65 -10.32 -6.74
N ARG A 141 2.51 -11.30 -5.85
CA ARG A 141 1.52 -12.37 -6.01
C ARG A 141 0.11 -11.83 -6.07
N TYR A 142 -0.27 -10.91 -5.17
CA TYR A 142 -1.62 -10.34 -5.16
C TYR A 142 -1.88 -9.45 -6.37
N LEU A 143 -0.90 -8.68 -6.83
CA LEU A 143 -1.01 -7.92 -8.06
C LEU A 143 -1.29 -8.84 -9.26
N ASN A 144 -0.49 -9.89 -9.43
CA ASN A 144 -0.66 -10.86 -10.51
C ASN A 144 -1.99 -11.63 -10.41
N MET A 145 -2.40 -12.03 -9.21
CA MET A 145 -3.69 -12.70 -9.01
C MET A 145 -4.86 -11.79 -9.38
N SER A 146 -4.79 -10.51 -9.02
CA SER A 146 -5.83 -9.54 -9.35
C SER A 146 -6.01 -9.35 -10.86
N ASP A 147 -4.95 -9.47 -11.63
CA ASP A 147 -5.00 -9.37 -13.09
C ASP A 147 -5.63 -10.64 -13.70
N ARG A 148 -5.31 -11.80 -13.17
CA ARG A 148 -5.89 -13.08 -13.63
C ARG A 148 -7.39 -13.18 -13.38
N ILE A 149 -7.85 -12.70 -12.21
CA ILE A 149 -9.29 -12.71 -11.87
C ILE A 149 -10.08 -11.87 -12.88
N VAL A 150 -9.62 -10.66 -13.18
CA VAL A 150 -10.31 -9.77 -14.14
C VAL A 150 -10.29 -10.35 -15.55
N ALA A 151 -9.16 -10.94 -15.98
CA ALA A 151 -9.07 -11.57 -17.28
C ALA A 151 -10.05 -12.76 -17.44
N GLN A 152 -10.41 -13.44 -16.36
CA GLN A 152 -11.39 -14.54 -16.37
C GLN A 152 -12.84 -14.03 -16.42
N THR A 153 -13.14 -12.89 -15.79
CA THR A 153 -14.49 -12.32 -15.80
C THR A 153 -14.88 -11.74 -17.15
N HIS A 154 -13.93 -11.33 -17.97
CA HIS A 154 -14.18 -10.83 -19.33
C HIS A 154 -14.29 -11.93 -20.40
N LYS A 155 -14.09 -13.20 -20.03
CA LYS A 155 -14.22 -14.36 -20.94
C LYS A 155 -15.57 -15.09 -20.84
N LYS A 156 -16.47 -14.62 -20.02
CA LYS A 156 -17.86 -15.08 -19.88
C LYS A 156 -18.81 -14.09 -20.51
#